data_8b54ebea7219ec6fbcbaddb91572a715
#
_entry.id   8b54ebea7219ec6fbcbaddb91572a715
#
_cell.length_a   1.000
_cell.length_b   1.000
_cell.length_c   1.000
_cell.angle_alpha   90.00
_cell.angle_beta   90.00
_cell.angle_gamma   90.00
#
_symmetry.space_group_name_H-M   'P 1'
#
loop_
_entity.id
_entity.type
_entity.pdbx_description
1 polymer ?
#
loop_
_entity_poly.entity_id
_entity_poly.type
_entity_poly.pdbx_seq_one_letter_code
_entity_poly.pdbx_strand_id
1 'polypeptide(L)'
;MRLLFVLLLSSVVASADRPNVVLVMADDQGWGQTGYYNHPVLKTPHLDAMAAAGLRFDRFYAGGPVCSPTRATVLTGRSHDRTGVFDHGFALRSQEKTLARALQRAGYATGHFGKWHLNGLRGPGVPILKDDTHSPGKVGFDVWLSVTNFFERDPLLSRM
;
A
#
# COMPACT_ATOMS: atom_id res chain seq x y z
N MET A 1 3.50 -57.26 33.01
CA MET A 1 2.79 -56.73 31.83
C MET A 1 2.56 -55.24 32.08
N ARG A 2 3.41 -54.40 31.50
CA ARG A 2 3.29 -52.92 31.66
C ARG A 2 2.55 -52.38 30.44
N LEU A 3 1.35 -51.88 30.63
CA LEU A 3 0.59 -51.14 29.60
C LEU A 3 1.22 -49.75 29.39
N LEU A 4 1.73 -49.53 28.19
CA LEU A 4 2.21 -48.22 27.74
C LEU A 4 1.00 -47.44 27.18
N PHE A 5 0.56 -46.43 27.91
CA PHE A 5 -0.47 -45.47 27.42
C PHE A 5 0.23 -44.45 26.51
N VAL A 6 0.03 -44.54 25.22
CA VAL A 6 0.47 -43.53 24.26
C VAL A 6 -0.61 -42.47 24.19
N LEU A 7 -0.37 -41.28 24.81
CA LEU A 7 -1.18 -40.11 24.65
C LEU A 7 -0.90 -39.48 23.25
N LEU A 8 -1.82 -39.68 22.33
CA LEU A 8 -1.85 -38.93 21.07
C LEU A 8 -2.32 -37.49 21.36
N LEU A 9 -1.38 -36.55 21.52
CA LEU A 9 -1.70 -35.11 21.45
C LEU A 9 -2.03 -34.77 19.99
N SER A 10 -3.30 -34.74 19.66
CA SER A 10 -3.78 -34.07 18.45
C SER A 10 -3.66 -32.56 18.64
N SER A 11 -2.61 -31.96 18.09
CA SER A 11 -2.50 -30.51 17.96
C SER A 11 -3.57 -30.03 17.00
N VAL A 12 -4.64 -29.45 17.53
CA VAL A 12 -5.58 -28.66 16.76
C VAL A 12 -4.81 -27.41 16.30
N VAL A 13 -4.31 -27.44 15.08
CA VAL A 13 -3.81 -26.23 14.42
C VAL A 13 -5.04 -25.38 14.17
N ALA A 14 -5.30 -24.43 15.07
CA ALA A 14 -6.27 -23.39 14.81
C ALA A 14 -5.80 -22.64 13.56
N SER A 15 -6.54 -22.79 12.46
CA SER A 15 -6.35 -21.96 11.29
C SER A 15 -6.70 -20.54 11.71
N ALA A 16 -5.70 -19.73 11.99
CA ALA A 16 -5.93 -18.32 12.23
C ALA A 16 -6.54 -17.74 10.95
N ASP A 17 -7.75 -17.21 11.04
CA ASP A 17 -8.40 -16.50 9.96
C ASP A 17 -7.44 -15.38 9.49
N ARG A 18 -7.09 -15.42 8.21
CA ARG A 18 -6.20 -14.41 7.63
C ARG A 18 -7.01 -13.15 7.39
N PRO A 19 -6.74 -12.03 8.07
CA PRO A 19 -7.50 -10.81 7.89
C PRO A 19 -7.28 -10.24 6.49
N ASN A 20 -8.31 -9.64 5.90
CA ASN A 20 -8.13 -8.79 4.74
C ASN A 20 -7.39 -7.51 5.14
N VAL A 21 -6.50 -7.03 4.27
CA VAL A 21 -5.71 -5.82 4.49
C VAL A 21 -6.07 -4.79 3.44
N VAL A 22 -6.60 -3.64 3.88
CA VAL A 22 -6.92 -2.50 3.01
C VAL A 22 -6.08 -1.31 3.45
N LEU A 23 -5.20 -0.82 2.56
CA LEU A 23 -4.41 0.38 2.77
C LEU A 23 -5.02 1.52 1.95
N VAL A 24 -5.45 2.57 2.62
CA VAL A 24 -5.98 3.78 1.99
C VAL A 24 -4.99 4.91 2.23
N MET A 25 -4.42 5.44 1.14
CA MET A 25 -3.48 6.56 1.20
C MET A 25 -4.13 7.81 0.61
N ALA A 26 -4.27 8.83 1.43
CA ALA A 26 -4.63 10.15 0.95
C ALA A 26 -3.41 10.82 0.29
N ASP A 27 -3.65 11.53 -0.83
CA ASP A 27 -2.61 12.29 -1.53
C ASP A 27 -2.73 13.78 -1.17
N ASP A 28 -1.64 14.37 -0.73
CA ASP A 28 -1.53 15.78 -0.31
C ASP A 28 -2.50 16.22 0.81
N GLN A 29 -2.98 15.28 1.63
CA GLN A 29 -3.80 15.61 2.78
C GLN A 29 -2.93 16.13 3.93
N GLY A 30 -3.21 17.34 4.40
CA GLY A 30 -2.53 17.92 5.57
C GLY A 30 -2.96 17.27 6.88
N TRP A 31 -2.06 17.23 7.84
CA TRP A 31 -2.25 16.58 9.14
C TRP A 31 -3.55 16.99 9.86
N GLY A 32 -3.92 18.26 9.84
CA GLY A 32 -5.12 18.79 10.50
C GLY A 32 -6.40 18.76 9.66
N GLN A 33 -6.40 18.16 8.47
CA GLN A 33 -7.52 18.25 7.53
C GLN A 33 -8.57 17.15 7.74
N THR A 34 -8.92 16.87 8.99
CA THR A 34 -9.95 15.91 9.36
C THR A 34 -10.77 16.40 10.55
N GLY A 35 -11.99 15.91 10.70
CA GLY A 35 -12.89 16.26 11.81
C GLY A 35 -12.33 15.88 13.17
N TYR A 36 -11.70 14.71 13.28
CA TYR A 36 -11.09 14.25 14.55
C TYR A 36 -9.87 15.09 14.99
N TYR A 37 -9.35 15.97 14.15
CA TYR A 37 -8.40 17.02 14.52
C TYR A 37 -9.06 18.40 14.64
N ASN A 38 -10.39 18.45 14.75
CA ASN A 38 -11.16 19.69 14.92
C ASN A 38 -11.02 20.68 13.78
N HIS A 39 -10.93 20.20 12.54
CA HIS A 39 -10.90 21.10 11.39
C HIS A 39 -12.19 21.94 11.33
N PRO A 40 -12.11 23.28 11.24
CA PRO A 40 -13.27 24.15 11.43
C PRO A 40 -14.35 24.00 10.35
N VAL A 41 -13.97 23.58 9.16
CA VAL A 41 -14.86 23.53 7.98
C VAL A 41 -15.06 22.09 7.47
N LEU A 42 -13.99 21.31 7.35
CA LEU A 42 -14.06 19.97 6.77
C LEU A 42 -14.82 19.01 7.69
N LYS A 43 -15.70 18.24 7.08
CA LYS A 43 -16.49 17.18 7.74
C LYS A 43 -16.04 15.85 7.19
N THR A 44 -15.50 15.00 8.04
CA THR A 44 -14.97 13.66 7.67
C THR A 44 -15.56 12.56 8.56
N PRO A 45 -16.90 12.38 8.57
CA PRO A 45 -17.57 11.54 9.56
C PRO A 45 -17.12 10.09 9.53
N HIS A 46 -16.79 9.54 8.37
CA HIS A 46 -16.30 8.16 8.26
C HIS A 46 -14.87 8.01 8.77
N LEU A 47 -13.98 8.97 8.49
CA LEU A 47 -12.62 8.96 9.05
C LEU A 47 -12.66 9.20 10.56
N ASP A 48 -13.55 10.07 11.03
CA ASP A 48 -13.75 10.34 12.45
C ASP A 48 -14.23 9.06 13.19
N ALA A 49 -15.16 8.33 12.58
CA ALA A 49 -15.63 7.05 13.12
C ALA A 49 -14.52 5.98 13.14
N MET A 50 -13.71 5.89 12.09
CA MET A 50 -12.54 4.99 12.07
C MET A 50 -11.53 5.36 13.14
N ALA A 51 -11.24 6.65 13.32
CA ALA A 51 -10.32 7.13 14.36
C ALA A 51 -10.83 6.83 15.78
N ALA A 52 -12.15 6.88 15.99
CA ALA A 52 -12.76 6.57 17.27
C ALA A 52 -12.80 5.06 17.58
N ALA A 53 -12.98 4.21 16.55
CA ALA A 53 -13.10 2.76 16.70
C ALA A 53 -11.77 2.01 16.62
N GLY A 54 -10.73 2.63 16.06
CA GLY A 54 -9.45 2.03 15.79
C GLY A 54 -8.30 2.60 16.63
N LEU A 55 -7.10 2.28 16.20
CA LEU A 55 -5.87 2.83 16.77
C LEU A 55 -5.40 4.03 15.92
N ARG A 56 -5.29 5.19 16.56
CA ARG A 56 -4.79 6.42 15.93
C ARG A 56 -3.35 6.69 16.36
N PHE A 57 -2.50 6.96 15.38
CA PHE A 57 -1.11 7.38 15.61
C PHE A 57 -0.99 8.88 15.39
N ASP A 58 -0.85 9.65 16.47
CA ASP A 58 -0.76 11.11 16.38
C ASP A 58 0.60 11.61 15.90
N ARG A 59 1.63 10.77 15.97
CA ARG A 59 3.01 11.08 15.53
C ARG A 59 3.47 10.07 14.47
N PHE A 60 2.71 9.97 13.41
CA PHE A 60 3.03 9.12 12.27
C PHE A 60 3.33 10.02 11.06
N TYR A 61 4.54 9.93 10.54
CA TYR A 61 5.04 10.85 9.54
C TYR A 61 5.16 10.18 8.18
N ALA A 62 4.93 10.95 7.11
CA ALA A 62 5.22 10.52 5.75
C ALA A 62 6.71 10.21 5.60
N GLY A 63 7.05 9.19 4.81
CA GLY A 63 8.42 8.76 4.60
C GLY A 63 9.28 9.73 3.79
N GLY A 64 8.66 10.75 3.19
CA GLY A 64 9.31 11.82 2.46
C GLY A 64 8.35 13.00 2.23
N PRO A 65 8.86 14.16 1.80
CA PRO A 65 8.04 15.37 1.68
C PRO A 65 7.15 15.40 0.43
N VAL A 66 7.30 14.43 -0.48
CA VAL A 66 6.58 14.35 -1.75
C VAL A 66 6.07 12.94 -2.05
N CYS A 67 5.28 12.81 -3.11
CA CYS A 67 4.47 11.62 -3.41
C CYS A 67 5.27 10.33 -3.59
N SER A 68 6.19 10.26 -4.56
CA SER A 68 6.90 9.02 -4.90
C SER A 68 7.76 8.49 -3.77
N PRO A 69 8.56 9.30 -3.04
CA PRO A 69 9.30 8.86 -1.86
C PRO A 69 8.43 8.23 -0.78
N THR A 70 7.32 8.88 -0.43
CA THR A 70 6.38 8.35 0.57
C THR A 70 5.75 7.03 0.11
N ARG A 71 5.35 6.92 -1.17
CA ARG A 71 4.80 5.69 -1.75
C ARG A 71 5.80 4.54 -1.70
N ALA A 72 7.06 4.81 -2.05
CA ALA A 72 8.13 3.82 -1.94
C ALA A 72 8.32 3.34 -0.50
N THR A 73 8.31 4.25 0.48
CA THR A 73 8.41 3.91 1.91
C THR A 73 7.24 3.03 2.35
N VAL A 74 6.00 3.36 1.98
CA VAL A 74 4.81 2.58 2.34
C VAL A 74 4.87 1.17 1.75
N LEU A 75 5.27 1.05 0.48
CA LEU A 75 5.33 -0.25 -0.18
C LEU A 75 6.46 -1.15 0.30
N THR A 76 7.56 -0.57 0.77
CA THR A 76 8.78 -1.34 1.09
C THR A 76 9.07 -1.44 2.58
N GLY A 77 8.49 -0.57 3.40
CA GLY A 77 8.86 -0.42 4.81
C GLY A 77 10.27 0.13 5.01
N ARG A 78 10.88 0.72 3.96
CA ARG A 78 12.25 1.25 3.99
C ARG A 78 12.24 2.76 3.75
N SER A 79 13.25 3.47 4.30
CA SER A 79 13.47 4.87 3.92
C SER A 79 13.58 5.02 2.40
N HIS A 80 12.97 6.06 1.86
CA HIS A 80 12.97 6.35 0.43
C HIS A 80 14.39 6.49 -0.14
N ASP A 81 15.35 7.01 0.64
CA ASP A 81 16.76 7.10 0.24
C ASP A 81 17.36 5.73 -0.09
N ARG A 82 17.00 4.71 0.68
CA ARG A 82 17.46 3.33 0.45
C ARG A 82 16.81 2.69 -0.76
N THR A 83 15.58 3.10 -1.09
CA THR A 83 14.86 2.58 -2.27
C THR A 83 15.30 3.27 -3.57
N GLY A 84 16.05 4.37 -3.46
CA GLY A 84 16.47 5.18 -4.60
C GLY A 84 15.39 6.06 -5.19
N VAL A 85 14.28 6.25 -4.46
CA VAL A 85 13.19 7.14 -4.87
C VAL A 85 13.34 8.45 -4.11
N PHE A 86 14.11 9.37 -4.68
CA PHE A 86 14.51 10.60 -3.99
C PHE A 86 13.52 11.75 -4.17
N ASP A 87 12.76 11.74 -5.28
CA ASP A 87 11.84 12.82 -5.63
C ASP A 87 10.69 12.29 -6.50
N HIS A 88 9.81 13.18 -6.96
CA HIS A 88 8.73 12.88 -7.89
C HIS A 88 9.20 12.12 -9.11
N GLY A 89 8.41 11.12 -9.51
CA GLY A 89 8.61 10.39 -10.74
C GLY A 89 9.82 9.45 -10.76
N PHE A 90 10.57 9.31 -9.66
CA PHE A 90 11.56 8.25 -9.57
C PHE A 90 10.90 6.88 -9.57
N ALA A 91 11.45 5.96 -10.35
CA ALA A 91 10.96 4.59 -10.38
C ALA A 91 11.42 3.83 -9.14
N LEU A 92 10.52 3.00 -8.60
CA LEU A 92 10.90 2.04 -7.58
C LEU A 92 11.83 0.98 -8.21
N ARG A 93 12.97 0.73 -7.59
CA ARG A 93 13.92 -0.27 -8.07
C ARG A 93 13.30 -1.66 -8.06
N SER A 94 13.53 -2.43 -9.13
CA SER A 94 12.94 -3.76 -9.31
C SER A 94 13.36 -4.80 -8.25
N GLN A 95 14.53 -4.60 -7.61
CA GLN A 95 15.02 -5.47 -6.53
C GLN A 95 14.34 -5.23 -5.18
N GLU A 96 13.54 -4.17 -5.04
CA GLU A 96 12.88 -3.87 -3.76
C GLU A 96 11.83 -4.94 -3.43
N LYS A 97 11.83 -5.33 -2.17
CA LYS A 97 10.82 -6.24 -1.62
C LYS A 97 9.64 -5.41 -1.15
N THR A 98 8.49 -5.61 -1.78
CA THR A 98 7.28 -4.86 -1.47
C THR A 98 6.34 -5.62 -0.56
N LEU A 99 5.49 -4.89 0.16
CA LEU A 99 4.39 -5.44 0.95
C LEU A 99 3.46 -6.30 0.07
N ALA A 100 3.13 -5.83 -1.14
CA ALA A 100 2.30 -6.58 -2.08
C ALA A 100 2.91 -7.94 -2.40
N ARG A 101 4.20 -8.00 -2.72
CA ARG A 101 4.87 -9.28 -3.00
C ARG A 101 4.98 -10.17 -1.76
N ALA A 102 5.14 -9.60 -0.58
CA ALA A 102 5.15 -10.37 0.66
C ALA A 102 3.77 -11.02 0.93
N LEU A 103 2.70 -10.25 0.77
CA LEU A 103 1.32 -10.74 0.91
C LEU A 103 0.97 -11.78 -0.17
N GLN A 104 1.34 -11.53 -1.42
CA GLN A 104 1.16 -12.49 -2.51
C GLN A 104 1.82 -13.85 -2.20
N ARG A 105 3.07 -13.84 -1.71
CA ARG A 105 3.78 -15.05 -1.27
C ARG A 105 3.11 -15.74 -0.09
N ALA A 106 2.41 -14.99 0.74
CA ALA A 106 1.60 -15.52 1.83
C ALA A 106 0.22 -16.04 1.37
N GLY A 107 -0.07 -16.02 0.07
CA GLY A 107 -1.30 -16.53 -0.53
C GLY A 107 -2.47 -15.54 -0.52
N TYR A 108 -2.20 -14.24 -0.37
CA TYR A 108 -3.22 -13.21 -0.56
C TYR A 108 -3.37 -12.86 -2.05
N ALA A 109 -4.59 -12.61 -2.49
CA ALA A 109 -4.83 -11.85 -3.70
C ALA A 109 -4.52 -10.38 -3.44
N THR A 110 -3.83 -9.71 -4.37
CA THR A 110 -3.32 -8.36 -4.17
C THR A 110 -3.83 -7.41 -5.25
N GLY A 111 -4.27 -6.22 -4.85
CA GLY A 111 -4.79 -5.22 -5.77
C GLY A 111 -4.25 -3.81 -5.49
N HIS A 112 -4.03 -3.02 -6.56
CA HIS A 112 -3.68 -1.61 -6.47
C HIS A 112 -4.62 -0.76 -7.30
N PHE A 113 -5.17 0.30 -6.71
CA PHE A 113 -6.14 1.17 -7.37
C PHE A 113 -5.77 2.64 -7.11
N GLY A 114 -5.73 3.44 -8.17
CA GLY A 114 -5.42 4.86 -8.11
C GLY A 114 -3.98 5.22 -8.46
N LYS A 115 -3.46 6.29 -7.87
CA LYS A 115 -2.15 6.87 -8.20
C LYS A 115 -0.99 5.93 -7.87
N TRP A 116 -0.19 5.58 -8.89
CA TRP A 116 1.02 4.76 -8.75
C TRP A 116 2.27 5.58 -8.46
N HIS A 117 2.67 6.41 -9.38
CA HIS A 117 3.77 7.37 -9.32
C HIS A 117 5.15 6.78 -8.93
N LEU A 118 5.40 5.53 -9.29
CA LEU A 118 6.66 4.80 -9.04
C LEU A 118 7.22 4.15 -10.31
N ASN A 119 6.81 4.62 -11.48
CA ASN A 119 7.17 4.05 -12.78
C ASN A 119 8.09 4.93 -13.63
N GLY A 120 8.75 5.90 -13.02
CA GLY A 120 9.65 6.82 -13.69
C GLY A 120 8.99 8.13 -14.09
N LEU A 121 9.79 9.08 -14.58
CA LEU A 121 9.31 10.36 -15.08
C LEU A 121 8.54 10.14 -16.39
N ARG A 122 7.23 10.14 -16.27
CA ARG A 122 6.31 10.03 -17.38
C ARG A 122 5.39 11.25 -17.38
N GLY A 123 5.18 11.80 -18.56
CA GLY A 123 4.28 12.94 -18.73
C GLY A 123 2.84 12.58 -18.41
N PRO A 124 1.99 13.59 -18.24
CA PRO A 124 0.55 13.39 -18.11
C PRO A 124 -0.02 12.62 -19.31
N GLY A 125 -0.97 11.73 -19.06
CA GLY A 125 -1.63 10.95 -20.12
C GLY A 125 -0.83 9.76 -20.66
N VAL A 126 0.36 9.46 -20.12
CA VAL A 126 1.11 8.25 -20.50
C VAL A 126 0.61 7.08 -19.66
N PRO A 127 -0.01 6.06 -20.28
CA PRO A 127 -0.52 4.91 -19.56
C PRO A 127 0.61 4.06 -18.96
N ILE A 128 0.29 3.36 -17.87
CA ILE A 128 1.13 2.29 -17.37
C ILE A 128 0.76 1.02 -18.14
N LEU A 129 1.71 0.44 -18.83
CA LEU A 129 1.48 -0.80 -19.58
C LEU A 129 1.77 -2.02 -18.70
N LYS A 130 1.13 -3.13 -19.02
CA LYS A 130 1.31 -4.40 -18.30
C LYS A 130 2.79 -4.84 -18.26
N ASP A 131 3.50 -4.62 -19.35
CA ASP A 131 4.90 -5.04 -19.49
C ASP A 131 5.92 -3.98 -19.07
N ASP A 132 5.46 -2.82 -18.61
CA ASP A 132 6.36 -1.81 -18.04
C ASP A 132 7.10 -2.39 -16.86
N THR A 133 8.42 -2.23 -16.83
CA THR A 133 9.31 -2.79 -15.80
C THR A 133 8.98 -2.33 -14.39
N HIS A 134 8.32 -1.19 -14.27
CA HIS A 134 7.93 -0.57 -13.00
C HIS A 134 6.41 -0.47 -12.83
N SER A 135 5.63 -1.33 -13.51
CA SER A 135 4.18 -1.41 -13.30
C SER A 135 3.85 -2.00 -11.91
N PRO A 136 2.64 -1.76 -11.39
CA PRO A 136 2.19 -2.37 -10.14
C PRO A 136 2.28 -3.90 -10.15
N GLY A 137 2.01 -4.54 -11.30
CA GLY A 137 2.12 -6.00 -11.45
C GLY A 137 3.55 -6.52 -11.26
N LYS A 138 4.56 -5.76 -11.66
CA LYS A 138 5.97 -6.18 -11.49
C LYS A 138 6.45 -6.15 -10.04
N VAL A 139 5.70 -5.50 -9.16
CA VAL A 139 6.03 -5.42 -7.72
C VAL A 139 5.10 -6.23 -6.82
N GLY A 140 4.20 -7.03 -7.40
CA GLY A 140 3.43 -8.03 -6.68
C GLY A 140 1.94 -7.76 -6.54
N PHE A 141 1.37 -6.86 -7.35
CA PHE A 141 -0.08 -6.72 -7.45
C PHE A 141 -0.64 -7.61 -8.56
N ASP A 142 -1.58 -8.49 -8.22
CA ASP A 142 -2.21 -9.42 -9.17
C ASP A 142 -3.19 -8.68 -10.08
N VAL A 143 -3.91 -7.71 -9.55
CA VAL A 143 -4.86 -6.86 -10.27
C VAL A 143 -4.53 -5.40 -9.98
N TRP A 144 -4.64 -4.53 -10.98
CA TRP A 144 -4.48 -3.11 -10.77
C TRP A 144 -5.22 -2.26 -11.80
N LEU A 145 -5.69 -1.12 -11.32
CA LEU A 145 -6.23 -0.04 -12.13
C LEU A 145 -5.60 1.24 -11.61
N SER A 146 -4.57 1.70 -12.32
CA SER A 146 -3.65 2.69 -11.77
C SER A 146 -3.33 3.78 -12.78
N VAL A 147 -3.07 4.97 -12.29
CA VAL A 147 -2.63 6.13 -13.08
C VAL A 147 -1.21 6.49 -12.69
N THR A 148 -0.43 7.05 -13.62
CA THR A 148 0.97 7.41 -13.39
C THR A 148 1.09 8.46 -12.30
N ASN A 149 0.31 9.54 -12.40
CA ASN A 149 0.27 10.63 -11.42
C ASN A 149 -1.16 11.24 -11.32
N PHE A 150 -1.32 12.34 -10.59
CA PHE A 150 -2.63 12.95 -10.34
C PHE A 150 -3.14 13.88 -11.47
N PHE A 151 -2.36 14.14 -12.50
CA PHE A 151 -2.77 14.98 -13.64
C PHE A 151 -3.49 14.23 -14.74
N GLU A 152 -3.62 12.92 -14.60
CA GLU A 152 -4.28 12.09 -15.59
C GLU A 152 -5.80 12.21 -15.47
N ARG A 153 -6.41 12.65 -16.56
CA ARG A 153 -7.87 12.84 -16.63
C ARG A 153 -8.61 11.55 -17.00
N ASP A 154 -7.92 10.57 -17.52
CA ASP A 154 -8.53 9.30 -17.95
C ASP A 154 -7.91 8.11 -17.22
N PRO A 155 -8.58 7.60 -16.16
CA PRO A 155 -8.12 6.44 -15.41
C PRO A 155 -8.23 5.11 -16.20
N LEU A 156 -8.83 5.15 -17.40
CA LEU A 156 -9.03 3.93 -18.19
C LEU A 156 -7.78 3.51 -18.97
N LEU A 157 -6.75 4.34 -19.03
CA LEU A 157 -5.56 4.11 -19.86
C LEU A 157 -4.54 3.15 -19.23
N SER A 158 -4.67 2.85 -17.94
CA SER A 158 -3.72 1.97 -17.23
C SER A 158 -4.44 0.76 -16.67
N ARG A 159 -4.58 -0.28 -17.50
CA ARG A 159 -5.22 -1.55 -17.13
C ARG A 159 -4.23 -2.72 -17.25
N MET A 160 -4.50 -3.74 -16.47
CA MET A 160 -3.91 -5.08 -16.64
C MET A 160 -4.38 -5.72 -17.94
#